data_5ba8995a486d93e20dd77c360c686816
#
_entry.id   5ba8995a486d93e20dd77c360c686816
#
_cell.length_a   1.000
_cell.length_b   1.000
_cell.length_c   1.000
_cell.angle_alpha   90.00
_cell.angle_beta   90.00
_cell.angle_gamma   90.00
#
_symmetry.space_group_name_H-M   'P 1'
#
loop_
_entity.id
_entity.type
_entity.pdbx_description
1 polymer ?
#
loop_
_entity_poly.entity_id
_entity_poly.type
_entity_poly.pdbx_seq_one_letter_code
_entity_poly.pdbx_strand_id
1 'polypeptide(L)'
;VYQITGATKANSTTKWNNVNYSSITYKLNLLTLTEIELEVDKSDKGLYKDLDDYGQTYYYRGNVKNNNVYFADFYWQIIRINGDGSIRLLYNGTKRESAGAEKSINTTKFNNSRNKIAYIGYMYGNPDGTTYAEIHGNNVSSNIKNIIDEWYSNNIRYTEFDKYVSY
;
A
#
# COMPACT_ATOMS: atom_id res chain seq x y z
N VAL A 1 1.32 4.59 1.84
CA VAL A 1 0.38 3.52 1.46
C VAL A 1 -0.31 3.96 0.19
N TYR A 2 -0.14 3.21 -0.89
CA TYR A 2 -0.81 3.50 -2.17
C TYR A 2 -2.11 2.71 -2.21
N GLN A 3 -3.14 3.31 -2.77
CA GLN A 3 -4.45 2.71 -2.97
C GLN A 3 -4.58 2.30 -4.44
N ILE A 4 -4.98 1.06 -4.70
CA ILE A 4 -5.29 0.59 -6.05
C ILE A 4 -6.79 0.75 -6.28
N THR A 5 -7.14 1.51 -7.31
CA THR A 5 -8.51 1.72 -7.77
C THR A 5 -8.72 1.00 -9.10
N GLY A 6 -9.91 0.48 -9.34
CA GLY A 6 -10.28 -0.11 -10.63
C GLY A 6 -10.15 -1.62 -10.71
N ALA A 7 -10.18 -2.32 -9.58
CA ALA A 7 -10.53 -3.74 -9.61
C ALA A 7 -11.96 -3.89 -10.13
N THR A 8 -12.10 -4.22 -11.42
CA THR A 8 -13.41 -4.50 -12.01
C THR A 8 -13.90 -5.87 -11.55
N LYS A 9 -15.17 -5.97 -11.12
CA LYS A 9 -15.81 -7.24 -10.72
C LYS A 9 -15.78 -8.25 -11.87
N ALA A 10 -15.07 -9.41 -11.78
CA ALA A 10 -15.26 -10.54 -12.70
C ALA A 10 -16.46 -11.37 -12.23
N ASN A 11 -17.41 -11.63 -13.11
CA ASN A 11 -18.47 -12.58 -12.88
C ASN A 11 -17.89 -14.01 -12.91
N SER A 12 -17.24 -14.43 -11.85
CA SER A 12 -16.82 -15.80 -11.65
C SER A 12 -17.64 -16.40 -10.51
N THR A 13 -18.46 -17.37 -10.84
CA THR A 13 -19.25 -18.18 -9.89
C THR A 13 -18.42 -19.25 -9.19
N THR A 14 -17.11 -19.11 -9.14
CA THR A 14 -16.24 -20.07 -8.48
C THR A 14 -16.37 -19.89 -6.97
N LYS A 15 -17.11 -20.79 -6.34
CA LYS A 15 -17.13 -20.93 -4.88
C LYS A 15 -15.74 -21.39 -4.44
N TRP A 16 -15.05 -20.55 -3.70
CA TRP A 16 -13.76 -20.86 -3.08
C TRP A 16 -13.98 -21.64 -1.77
N ASN A 17 -14.53 -22.84 -1.87
CA ASN A 17 -14.64 -23.75 -0.74
C ASN A 17 -13.28 -24.44 -0.56
N ASN A 18 -12.64 -24.24 0.58
CA ASN A 18 -11.41 -24.90 1.05
C ASN A 18 -10.12 -24.57 0.29
N VAL A 19 -9.91 -23.35 -0.15
CA VAL A 19 -8.61 -22.95 -0.65
C VAL A 19 -7.71 -22.60 0.51
N ASN A 20 -6.60 -23.33 0.62
CA ASN A 20 -5.53 -23.01 1.56
C ASN A 20 -4.82 -21.74 1.05
N TYR A 21 -5.18 -20.57 1.60
CA TYR A 21 -4.72 -19.24 1.15
C TYR A 21 -3.20 -19.03 1.20
N SER A 22 -2.45 -19.96 1.76
CA SER A 22 -0.98 -19.91 1.84
C SER A 22 -0.26 -20.02 0.49
N SER A 23 -0.97 -20.36 -0.59
CA SER A 23 -0.39 -20.65 -1.91
C SER A 23 -0.88 -19.76 -3.06
N ILE A 24 -1.78 -18.80 -2.82
CA ILE A 24 -2.37 -18.02 -3.91
C ILE A 24 -1.61 -16.71 -4.10
N THR A 25 -0.94 -16.59 -5.24
CA THR A 25 -0.41 -15.34 -5.76
C THR A 25 -1.38 -14.82 -6.80
N TYR A 26 -1.99 -13.67 -6.57
CA TYR A 26 -2.91 -13.03 -7.51
C TYR A 26 -2.15 -12.11 -8.46
N LYS A 27 -2.41 -12.23 -9.77
CA LYS A 27 -2.11 -11.16 -10.72
C LYS A 27 -3.30 -10.21 -10.76
N LEU A 28 -3.12 -8.99 -10.32
CA LEU A 28 -4.18 -7.98 -10.17
C LEU A 28 -4.89 -7.57 -11.48
N ASN A 29 -4.29 -7.83 -12.63
CA ASN A 29 -4.86 -7.51 -13.94
C ASN A 29 -6.13 -8.31 -14.31
N LEU A 30 -6.62 -9.20 -13.42
CA LEU A 30 -7.79 -10.05 -13.65
C LEU A 30 -8.76 -10.16 -12.46
N LEU A 31 -8.53 -9.43 -11.36
CA LEU A 31 -9.39 -9.53 -10.20
C LEU A 31 -10.57 -8.57 -10.29
N THR A 32 -11.62 -9.12 -10.79
CA THR A 32 -12.95 -8.67 -10.42
C THR A 32 -13.37 -9.45 -9.18
N LEU A 33 -13.41 -8.80 -8.05
CA LEU A 33 -13.96 -9.36 -6.83
C LEU A 33 -15.49 -9.32 -6.91
N THR A 34 -16.12 -10.40 -7.37
CA THR A 34 -17.54 -10.64 -7.10
C THR A 34 -17.64 -11.29 -5.73
N GLU A 35 -18.41 -10.67 -4.84
CA GLU A 35 -18.88 -11.20 -3.55
C GLU A 35 -18.16 -12.47 -3.08
N ILE A 36 -16.92 -12.33 -2.63
CA ILE A 36 -16.28 -13.36 -1.83
C ILE A 36 -16.77 -13.13 -0.41
N GLU A 37 -17.58 -14.05 0.10
CA GLU A 37 -17.80 -14.12 1.53
C GLU A 37 -16.47 -14.53 2.18
N LEU A 38 -15.73 -13.55 2.66
CA LEU A 38 -14.47 -13.79 3.35
C LEU A 38 -14.79 -14.23 4.78
N GLU A 39 -14.30 -15.40 5.18
CA GLU A 39 -14.35 -15.81 6.59
C GLU A 39 -13.56 -14.83 7.44
N VAL A 40 -14.21 -14.28 8.44
CA VAL A 40 -13.63 -13.33 9.38
C VAL A 40 -13.07 -14.08 10.57
N ASP A 41 -11.79 -13.86 10.87
CA ASP A 41 -11.13 -14.44 12.04
C ASP A 41 -11.67 -13.79 13.33
N LYS A 42 -11.78 -14.57 14.39
CA LYS A 42 -12.19 -14.12 15.73
C LYS A 42 -11.00 -13.96 16.68
N SER A 43 -9.79 -14.32 16.23
CA SER A 43 -8.54 -14.15 16.97
C SER A 43 -7.97 -12.75 16.83
N ASP A 44 -6.82 -12.48 17.46
CA ASP A 44 -6.07 -11.22 17.27
C ASP A 44 -5.30 -11.13 15.95
N LYS A 45 -5.38 -12.16 15.11
CA LYS A 45 -4.64 -12.27 13.86
C LYS A 45 -5.57 -12.80 12.78
N GLY A 46 -5.43 -12.27 11.58
CA GLY A 46 -6.18 -12.74 10.43
C GLY A 46 -6.99 -11.63 9.75
N LEU A 47 -8.06 -12.04 9.08
CA LEU A 47 -8.95 -11.15 8.34
C LEU A 47 -10.12 -10.72 9.22
N TYR A 48 -10.41 -9.43 9.19
CA TYR A 48 -11.52 -8.80 9.91
C TYR A 48 -12.41 -8.03 8.94
N LYS A 49 -13.65 -7.81 9.31
CA LYS A 49 -14.57 -6.96 8.56
C LYS A 49 -15.13 -5.83 9.43
N ASP A 50 -15.44 -4.72 8.79
CA ASP A 50 -16.05 -3.55 9.38
C ASP A 50 -16.84 -2.79 8.31
N LEU A 51 -17.37 -1.64 8.63
CA LEU A 51 -17.97 -0.71 7.70
C LEU A 51 -17.08 0.53 7.56
N ASP A 52 -16.97 1.05 6.35
CA ASP A 52 -16.45 2.37 6.05
C ASP A 52 -17.53 3.22 5.35
N ASP A 53 -17.19 4.42 4.91
CA ASP A 53 -18.13 5.36 4.29
C ASP A 53 -18.72 4.85 2.97
N TYR A 54 -18.12 3.82 2.37
CA TYR A 54 -18.52 3.23 1.09
C TYR A 54 -19.16 1.85 1.24
N GLY A 55 -19.21 1.29 2.46
CA GLY A 55 -19.83 0.00 2.74
C GLY A 55 -18.93 -0.97 3.51
N GLN A 56 -19.07 -2.25 3.21
CA GLN A 56 -18.31 -3.28 3.91
C GLN A 56 -16.84 -3.27 3.50
N THR A 57 -15.95 -3.15 4.49
CA THR A 57 -14.49 -3.18 4.35
C THR A 57 -13.91 -4.40 5.04
N TYR A 58 -12.78 -4.89 4.52
CA TYR A 58 -12.02 -5.98 5.13
C TYR A 58 -10.60 -5.53 5.39
N TYR A 59 -10.01 -5.97 6.49
CA TYR A 59 -8.64 -5.61 6.85
C TYR A 59 -7.94 -6.73 7.58
N TYR A 60 -6.61 -6.77 7.46
CA TYR A 60 -5.78 -7.75 8.13
C TYR A 60 -5.20 -7.20 9.42
N ARG A 61 -5.14 -8.05 10.45
CA ARG A 61 -4.50 -7.77 11.74
C ARG A 61 -3.42 -8.80 12.02
N GLY A 62 -2.40 -8.37 12.75
CA GLY A 62 -1.31 -9.23 13.16
C GLY A 62 -0.34 -9.61 12.02
N ASN A 63 0.54 -10.53 12.30
CA ASN A 63 1.54 -11.01 11.34
C ASN A 63 0.99 -12.15 10.49
N VAL A 64 0.08 -11.83 9.58
CA VAL A 64 -0.50 -12.80 8.64
C VAL A 64 0.46 -13.10 7.49
N LYS A 65 0.33 -14.30 6.91
CA LYS A 65 1.20 -14.79 5.83
C LYS A 65 0.45 -15.03 4.52
N ASN A 66 -0.87 -14.97 4.54
CA ASN A 66 -1.75 -15.32 3.43
C ASN A 66 -2.39 -14.11 2.73
N ASN A 67 -1.89 -12.91 2.98
CA ASN A 67 -2.38 -11.65 2.41
C ASN A 67 -1.48 -11.10 1.30
N ASN A 68 -0.72 -11.96 0.61
CA ASN A 68 0.19 -11.53 -0.44
C ASN A 68 -0.52 -11.37 -1.78
N VAL A 69 -0.11 -10.36 -2.53
CA VAL A 69 -0.51 -10.09 -3.90
C VAL A 69 0.71 -9.71 -4.74
N TYR A 70 0.71 -10.08 -6.02
CA TYR A 70 1.73 -9.70 -6.99
C TYR A 70 1.16 -8.63 -7.92
N PHE A 71 1.80 -7.47 -7.95
CA PHE A 71 1.39 -6.34 -8.78
C PHE A 71 2.59 -5.48 -9.17
N ALA A 72 2.65 -5.02 -10.40
CA ALA A 72 3.72 -4.20 -10.95
C ALA A 72 5.12 -4.80 -10.67
N ASP A 73 5.27 -6.10 -10.89
CA ASP A 73 6.49 -6.89 -10.71
C ASP A 73 7.05 -6.97 -9.27
N PHE A 74 6.22 -6.57 -8.30
CA PHE A 74 6.55 -6.64 -6.88
C PHE A 74 5.53 -7.46 -6.10
N TYR A 75 5.96 -7.96 -4.94
CA TYR A 75 5.08 -8.55 -3.95
C TYR A 75 4.64 -7.49 -2.95
N TRP A 76 3.36 -7.58 -2.59
CA TRP A 76 2.71 -6.66 -1.67
C TRP A 76 1.92 -7.46 -0.64
N GLN A 77 1.68 -6.85 0.51
CA GLN A 77 0.72 -7.36 1.49
C GLN A 77 -0.54 -6.50 1.44
N ILE A 78 -1.69 -7.16 1.33
CA ILE A 78 -2.97 -6.50 1.46
C ILE A 78 -3.14 -6.07 2.92
N ILE A 79 -3.35 -4.78 3.14
CA ILE A 79 -3.67 -4.23 4.47
C ILE A 79 -5.18 -4.14 4.63
N ARG A 80 -5.86 -3.62 3.61
CA ARG A 80 -7.30 -3.39 3.63
C ARG A 80 -7.88 -3.47 2.21
N ILE A 81 -9.11 -3.96 2.15
CA ILE A 81 -10.01 -3.82 1.01
C ILE A 81 -11.12 -2.88 1.46
N ASN A 82 -11.19 -1.68 0.88
CA ASN A 82 -12.17 -0.67 1.24
C ASN A 82 -13.55 -1.04 0.70
N GLY A 83 -14.61 -0.41 1.22
CA GLY A 83 -15.98 -0.64 0.79
C GLY A 83 -16.25 -0.26 -0.68
N ASP A 84 -15.47 0.64 -1.26
CA ASP A 84 -15.48 0.97 -2.70
C ASP A 84 -14.75 -0.06 -3.59
N GLY A 85 -14.19 -1.11 -2.99
CA GLY A 85 -13.42 -2.15 -3.68
C GLY A 85 -11.96 -1.82 -3.93
N SER A 86 -11.48 -0.64 -3.56
CA SER A 86 -10.06 -0.31 -3.66
C SER A 86 -9.24 -1.07 -2.61
N ILE A 87 -7.97 -1.35 -2.92
CA ILE A 87 -7.11 -2.19 -2.08
C ILE A 87 -5.89 -1.39 -1.61
N ARG A 88 -5.66 -1.38 -0.31
CA ARG A 88 -4.45 -0.79 0.29
C ARG A 88 -3.37 -1.84 0.41
N LEU A 89 -2.22 -1.55 -0.19
CA LEU A 89 -1.08 -2.45 -0.24
C LEU A 89 0.12 -1.89 0.52
N LEU A 90 0.86 -2.80 1.13
CA LEU A 90 2.18 -2.54 1.70
C LEU A 90 3.22 -3.30 0.87
N TYR A 91 4.27 -2.59 0.43
CA TYR A 91 5.38 -3.19 -0.29
C TYR A 91 6.05 -4.30 0.51
N ASN A 92 6.29 -5.44 -0.12
CA ASN A 92 6.88 -6.63 0.49
C ASN A 92 8.09 -7.18 -0.29
N GLY A 93 8.66 -6.38 -1.19
CA GLY A 93 9.87 -6.76 -1.94
C GLY A 93 9.62 -7.44 -3.27
N THR A 94 10.67 -8.03 -3.81
CA THR A 94 10.68 -8.70 -5.13
C THR A 94 10.45 -10.20 -5.03
N LYS A 95 10.35 -10.74 -3.81
CA LYS A 95 10.12 -12.18 -3.55
C LYS A 95 8.95 -12.32 -2.57
N ARG A 96 8.19 -13.39 -2.73
CA ARG A 96 7.07 -13.70 -1.84
C ARG A 96 7.48 -13.82 -0.37
N GLU A 97 8.63 -14.45 -0.13
CA GLU A 97 9.18 -14.70 1.20
C GLU A 97 10.26 -13.69 1.60
N SER A 98 10.19 -12.46 1.08
CA SER A 98 11.12 -11.39 1.45
C SER A 98 11.18 -11.19 2.96
N ALA A 99 12.38 -10.96 3.48
CA ALA A 99 12.63 -10.78 4.91
C ALA A 99 13.59 -9.60 5.16
N GLY A 100 13.47 -8.99 6.32
CA GLY A 100 14.36 -7.91 6.74
C GLY A 100 14.43 -6.77 5.72
N ALA A 101 15.64 -6.43 5.29
CA ALA A 101 15.88 -5.33 4.35
C ALA A 101 15.30 -5.55 2.94
N GLU A 102 15.04 -6.81 2.55
CA GLU A 102 14.40 -7.10 1.25
C GLU A 102 12.97 -6.54 1.15
N LYS A 103 12.33 -6.22 2.28
CA LYS A 103 11.02 -5.59 2.35
C LYS A 103 11.06 -4.06 2.24
N SER A 104 12.25 -3.51 2.06
CA SER A 104 12.46 -2.07 1.94
C SER A 104 12.80 -1.70 0.51
N ILE A 105 12.28 -0.58 0.05
CA ILE A 105 12.65 0.03 -1.22
C ILE A 105 14.09 0.53 -1.14
N ASN A 106 14.42 1.21 -0.05
CA ASN A 106 15.73 1.78 0.19
C ASN A 106 15.92 2.07 1.69
N THR A 107 17.13 2.48 2.06
CA THR A 107 17.46 2.96 3.40
C THR A 107 18.04 4.37 3.29
N THR A 108 17.44 5.33 3.99
CA THR A 108 17.86 6.71 3.99
C THR A 108 17.63 7.38 5.34
N LYS A 109 18.26 8.54 5.53
CA LYS A 109 17.83 9.46 6.58
C LYS A 109 16.45 9.99 6.23
N PHE A 110 15.60 10.21 7.23
CA PHE A 110 14.31 10.84 7.00
C PHE A 110 14.45 12.21 6.37
N ASN A 111 15.36 13.02 6.91
CA ASN A 111 15.81 14.30 6.34
C ASN A 111 17.29 14.54 6.64
N ASN A 112 17.86 15.67 6.17
CA ASN A 112 19.26 15.98 6.31
C ASN A 112 19.69 16.41 7.72
N SER A 113 18.77 16.87 8.55
CA SER A 113 19.07 17.44 9.86
C SER A 113 18.14 16.94 10.96
N ARG A 114 18.54 15.85 11.61
CA ARG A 114 17.78 15.20 12.68
C ARG A 114 17.50 16.06 13.92
N ASN A 115 18.31 17.09 14.13
CA ASN A 115 18.30 17.90 15.36
C ASN A 115 17.62 19.26 15.18
N LYS A 116 17.04 19.55 14.01
CA LYS A 116 16.38 20.83 13.74
C LYS A 116 14.89 20.59 13.52
N ILE A 117 14.06 21.26 14.30
CA ILE A 117 12.58 21.20 14.21
C ILE A 117 12.08 21.59 12.83
N ALA A 118 12.77 22.52 12.15
CA ALA A 118 12.41 22.97 10.81
C ALA A 118 12.38 21.86 9.74
N TYR A 119 13.04 20.73 9.99
CA TYR A 119 13.07 19.57 9.06
C TYR A 119 12.17 18.41 9.52
N ILE A 120 11.08 18.72 10.22
CA ILE A 120 10.11 17.72 10.67
C ILE A 120 9.04 17.56 9.61
N GLY A 121 8.71 16.30 9.32
CA GLY A 121 7.61 15.94 8.43
C GLY A 121 8.07 15.36 7.10
N TYR A 122 7.13 14.75 6.41
CA TYR A 122 7.32 14.16 5.08
C TYR A 122 7.55 15.25 4.03
N MET A 123 6.88 16.39 4.22
CA MET A 123 7.16 17.67 3.59
C MET A 123 7.26 18.75 4.66
N TYR A 124 8.01 19.79 4.41
CA TYR A 124 8.21 20.91 5.34
C TYR A 124 8.43 22.21 4.59
N GLY A 125 8.44 23.34 5.31
CA GLY A 125 8.75 24.65 4.77
C GLY A 125 10.24 24.84 4.50
N ASN A 126 10.58 25.98 3.92
CA ASN A 126 11.99 26.34 3.73
C ASN A 126 12.60 26.77 5.07
N PRO A 127 13.56 26.02 5.65
CA PRO A 127 14.20 26.37 6.93
C PRO A 127 15.02 27.66 6.89
N ASP A 128 15.41 28.08 5.70
CA ASP A 128 16.17 29.31 5.46
C ASP A 128 15.28 30.43 4.89
N GLY A 129 13.95 30.24 4.94
CA GLY A 129 12.94 31.24 4.52
C GLY A 129 12.95 32.48 5.41
N THR A 130 12.54 33.59 4.84
CA THR A 130 12.49 34.90 5.51
C THR A 130 11.08 35.30 5.91
N THR A 131 10.06 34.67 5.35
CA THR A 131 8.66 34.92 5.65
C THR A 131 8.03 33.76 6.40
N TYR A 132 6.94 34.06 7.11
CA TYR A 132 6.15 33.01 7.79
C TYR A 132 5.67 31.93 6.82
N ALA A 133 5.19 32.30 5.66
CA ALA A 133 4.68 31.36 4.65
C ALA A 133 5.78 30.45 4.08
N GLU A 134 6.99 30.97 3.92
CA GLU A 134 8.13 30.13 3.49
C GLU A 134 8.55 29.14 4.55
N ILE A 135 8.65 29.57 5.81
CA ILE A 135 9.12 28.73 6.93
C ILE A 135 8.07 27.66 7.28
N HIS A 136 6.79 28.04 7.28
CA HIS A 136 5.68 27.15 7.66
C HIS A 136 4.96 26.54 6.46
N GLY A 137 5.50 26.69 5.26
CA GLY A 137 4.99 26.04 4.05
C GLY A 137 5.17 24.53 4.09
N ASN A 138 4.69 23.88 3.06
CA ASN A 138 4.81 22.41 2.88
C ASN A 138 5.29 22.12 1.45
N ASN A 139 6.39 22.76 1.07
CA ASN A 139 6.90 22.80 -0.30
C ASN A 139 8.28 22.16 -0.48
N VAL A 140 8.93 21.76 0.61
CA VAL A 140 10.21 21.06 0.58
C VAL A 140 10.01 19.60 0.95
N SER A 141 10.42 18.70 0.07
CA SER A 141 10.32 17.26 0.30
C SER A 141 11.44 16.76 1.19
N SER A 142 11.12 15.87 2.12
CA SER A 142 12.11 15.12 2.90
C SER A 142 12.92 14.17 2.02
N ASN A 143 14.07 13.71 2.51
CA ASN A 143 14.87 12.71 1.77
C ASN A 143 14.09 11.43 1.53
N ILE A 144 13.33 10.97 2.51
CA ILE A 144 12.52 9.75 2.37
C ILE A 144 11.41 9.93 1.33
N LYS A 145 10.79 11.11 1.26
CA LYS A 145 9.80 11.41 0.23
C LYS A 145 10.42 11.34 -1.16
N ASN A 146 11.56 12.01 -1.37
CA ASN A 146 12.25 12.01 -2.66
C ASN A 146 12.57 10.58 -3.14
N ILE A 147 13.06 9.73 -2.25
CA ILE A 147 13.36 8.32 -2.58
C ILE A 147 12.12 7.53 -2.94
N ILE A 148 11.03 7.72 -2.19
CA ILE A 148 9.77 7.02 -2.47
C ILE A 148 9.17 7.49 -3.80
N ASP A 149 9.16 8.80 -4.05
CA ASP A 149 8.62 9.37 -5.29
C ASP A 149 9.45 8.93 -6.51
N GLU A 150 10.78 8.91 -6.39
CA GLU A 150 11.68 8.42 -7.43
C GLU A 150 11.44 6.93 -7.71
N TRP A 151 11.37 6.12 -6.68
CA TRP A 151 11.10 4.69 -6.83
C TRP A 151 9.73 4.46 -7.49
N TYR A 152 8.69 5.17 -7.05
CA TYR A 152 7.37 5.06 -7.62
C TYR A 152 7.36 5.47 -9.11
N SER A 153 8.03 6.57 -9.44
CA SER A 153 8.13 7.05 -10.81
C SER A 153 8.84 6.05 -11.74
N ASN A 154 9.88 5.38 -11.23
CA ASN A 154 10.66 4.44 -12.03
C ASN A 154 10.00 3.06 -12.18
N ASN A 155 9.07 2.68 -11.30
CA ASN A 155 8.57 1.30 -11.25
C ASN A 155 7.06 1.19 -11.52
N ILE A 156 6.28 2.25 -11.30
CA ILE A 156 4.83 2.19 -11.42
C ILE A 156 4.31 3.30 -12.32
N ARG A 157 4.66 4.56 -12.02
CA ARG A 157 4.22 5.72 -12.79
C ARG A 157 4.75 5.63 -14.21
N TYR A 158 3.93 5.99 -15.19
CA TYR A 158 4.24 5.89 -16.62
C TYR A 158 4.35 4.45 -17.16
N THR A 159 4.02 3.44 -16.36
CA THR A 159 3.87 2.05 -16.80
C THR A 159 2.39 1.74 -17.09
N GLU A 160 2.12 0.54 -17.59
CA GLU A 160 0.74 0.07 -17.76
C GLU A 160 -0.03 -0.08 -16.44
N PHE A 161 0.68 -0.07 -15.30
CA PHE A 161 0.12 -0.24 -13.96
C PHE A 161 -0.39 1.08 -13.37
N ASP A 162 0.06 2.23 -13.84
CA ASP A 162 -0.27 3.56 -13.29
C ASP A 162 -1.78 3.81 -13.23
N LYS A 163 -2.50 3.38 -14.26
CA LYS A 163 -3.96 3.52 -14.35
C LYS A 163 -4.75 2.80 -13.26
N TYR A 164 -4.13 1.88 -12.54
CA TYR A 164 -4.75 1.12 -11.45
C TYR A 164 -4.42 1.67 -10.06
N VAL A 165 -3.59 2.70 -9.97
CA VAL A 165 -3.14 3.28 -8.71
C VAL A 165 -3.75 4.66 -8.52
N SER A 166 -4.30 4.92 -7.34
CA SER A 166 -4.74 6.26 -6.93
C SER A 166 -3.98 6.72 -5.68
N TYR A 167 -3.85 8.01 -5.52
CA TYR A 167 -3.14 8.68 -4.44
C TYR A 167 -4.11 9.12 -3.34
#